data_336ec28ff30b8b3c177f1df760918912
#
_entry.id   336ec28ff30b8b3c177f1df760918912
#
_cell.length_a   1.000
_cell.length_b   1.000
_cell.length_c   1.000
_cell.angle_alpha   90.00
_cell.angle_beta   90.00
_cell.angle_gamma   90.00
#
_symmetry.space_group_name_H-M   'P 1'
#
loop_
_entity.id
_entity.type
_entity.pdbx_description
1 polymer ?
#
loop_
_entity_poly.entity_id
_entity_poly.type
_entity_poly.pdbx_seq_one_letter_code
_entity_poly.pdbx_strand_id
1 'polypeptide(L)'
;MLFRSRLADKLKAFCDFDCEYSDETDISAIIKLMGFRFSAESSSLLECFVNYLKLSAKYLKTKVFVAANVCLYFSPDEISELLKALALEHINFLMLENSEPQRLCDGEKLYVVDNDLCVIDDGDT
;
A
#
# COMPACT_ATOMS: atom_id res chain seq x y z
N MET A 1 -21.69 -2.68 -16.40
CA MET A 1 -22.97 -2.03 -16.75
C MET A 1 -24.10 -3.03 -16.97
N LEU A 2 -23.94 -3.99 -17.86
CA LEU A 2 -24.97 -5.03 -18.11
C LEU A 2 -25.28 -5.93 -16.90
N PHE A 3 -24.28 -6.29 -16.10
CA PHE A 3 -24.46 -7.12 -14.91
C PHE A 3 -25.31 -6.43 -13.85
N ARG A 4 -25.07 -5.16 -13.64
CA ARG A 4 -25.73 -4.33 -12.65
C ARG A 4 -27.23 -4.14 -12.93
N SER A 5 -27.57 -3.79 -14.16
CA SER A 5 -28.96 -3.65 -14.59
C SER A 5 -29.70 -5.00 -14.55
N ARG A 6 -29.08 -6.10 -14.96
CA ARG A 6 -29.65 -7.43 -14.88
C ARG A 6 -29.91 -7.88 -13.44
N LEU A 7 -28.99 -7.58 -12.51
CA LEU A 7 -29.18 -7.89 -11.10
C LEU A 7 -30.33 -7.06 -10.50
N ALA A 8 -30.36 -5.75 -10.80
CA ALA A 8 -31.42 -4.86 -10.36
C ALA A 8 -32.81 -5.30 -10.89
N ASP A 9 -32.89 -5.68 -12.16
CA ASP A 9 -34.13 -6.17 -12.77
C ASP A 9 -34.61 -7.48 -12.13
N LYS A 10 -33.71 -8.41 -11.83
CA LYS A 10 -34.02 -9.63 -11.10
C LYS A 10 -34.51 -9.35 -9.69
N LEU A 11 -33.86 -8.44 -8.97
CA LEU A 11 -34.28 -8.06 -7.62
C LEU A 11 -35.64 -7.36 -7.61
N LYS A 12 -35.91 -6.49 -8.59
CA LYS A 12 -37.24 -5.87 -8.75
C LYS A 12 -38.34 -6.90 -9.03
N ALA A 13 -38.04 -7.93 -9.81
CA ALA A 13 -39.00 -9.02 -10.07
C ALA A 13 -39.32 -9.85 -8.82
N PHE A 14 -38.40 -9.90 -7.84
CA PHE A 14 -38.63 -10.58 -6.56
C PHE A 14 -39.34 -9.72 -5.50
N CYS A 15 -39.37 -8.41 -5.67
CA CYS A 15 -39.96 -7.49 -4.72
C CYS A 15 -41.43 -7.21 -5.12
N ASP A 16 -42.37 -7.41 -4.19
CA ASP A 16 -43.77 -7.00 -4.34
C ASP A 16 -43.98 -5.49 -4.13
N PHE A 17 -42.90 -4.75 -3.94
CA PHE A 17 -42.87 -3.31 -3.69
C PHE A 17 -42.12 -2.58 -4.80
N ASP A 18 -42.48 -1.31 -5.03
CA ASP A 18 -41.69 -0.42 -5.88
C ASP A 18 -40.32 -0.21 -5.27
N CYS A 19 -39.29 -0.74 -5.95
CA CYS A 19 -37.91 -0.62 -5.53
C CYS A 19 -37.15 0.28 -6.51
N GLU A 20 -36.45 1.26 -5.96
CA GLU A 20 -35.51 2.07 -6.70
C GLU A 20 -34.08 1.65 -6.32
N TYR A 21 -33.15 1.76 -7.25
CA TYR A 21 -31.74 1.55 -6.98
C TYR A 21 -30.92 2.76 -7.42
N SER A 22 -29.86 3.03 -6.68
CA SER A 22 -28.96 4.11 -7.01
C SER A 22 -28.04 3.73 -8.17
N ASP A 23 -27.78 4.67 -9.06
CA ASP A 23 -26.79 4.52 -10.12
C ASP A 23 -25.34 4.59 -9.59
N GLU A 24 -25.16 5.10 -8.38
CA GLU A 24 -23.87 5.11 -7.72
C GLU A 24 -23.58 3.75 -7.11
N THR A 25 -22.48 3.14 -7.54
CA THR A 25 -22.02 1.88 -6.96
C THR A 25 -20.78 2.14 -6.10
N ASP A 26 -20.93 1.95 -4.81
CA ASP A 26 -19.78 1.91 -3.91
C ASP A 26 -19.14 0.51 -3.97
N ILE A 27 -18.05 0.41 -4.73
CA ILE A 27 -17.28 -0.81 -4.87
C ILE A 27 -16.72 -1.26 -3.52
N SER A 28 -16.37 -0.33 -2.64
CA SER A 28 -15.89 -0.65 -1.28
C SER A 28 -16.95 -1.36 -0.46
N ALA A 29 -18.21 -0.91 -0.56
CA ALA A 29 -19.33 -1.55 0.12
C ALA A 29 -19.56 -2.99 -0.40
N ILE A 30 -19.48 -3.21 -1.70
CA ILE A 30 -19.61 -4.53 -2.32
C ILE A 30 -18.49 -5.47 -1.84
N ILE A 31 -17.25 -5.02 -1.84
CA ILE A 31 -16.10 -5.80 -1.38
C ILE A 31 -16.25 -6.18 0.10
N LYS A 32 -16.72 -5.26 0.94
CA LYS A 32 -17.01 -5.53 2.36
C LYS A 32 -18.11 -6.56 2.53
N LEU A 33 -19.19 -6.45 1.76
CA LEU A 33 -20.32 -7.41 1.80
C LEU A 33 -19.87 -8.81 1.39
N MET A 34 -18.99 -8.94 0.41
CA MET A 34 -18.41 -10.22 0.00
C MET A 34 -17.45 -10.81 1.02
N GLY A 35 -17.11 -10.08 2.09
CA GLY A 35 -16.20 -10.54 3.12
C GLY A 35 -14.76 -10.72 2.63
N PHE A 36 -14.38 -10.03 1.56
CA PHE A 36 -12.99 -10.03 1.11
C PHE A 36 -12.09 -9.46 2.19
N ARG A 37 -11.15 -10.24 2.61
CA ARG A 37 -10.08 -9.83 3.53
C ARG A 37 -8.79 -10.53 3.13
N PHE A 38 -7.67 -9.91 3.45
CA PHE A 38 -6.39 -10.58 3.27
C PHE A 38 -6.29 -11.74 4.27
N SER A 39 -5.88 -12.91 3.78
CA SER A 39 -5.58 -14.02 4.65
C SER A 39 -4.31 -13.69 5.44
N ALA A 40 -4.46 -13.48 6.74
CA ALA A 40 -3.36 -13.16 7.64
C ALA A 40 -2.79 -14.41 8.35
N GLU A 41 -3.22 -15.61 7.94
CA GLU A 41 -2.97 -16.83 8.72
C GLU A 41 -1.51 -17.26 8.82
N SER A 42 -0.59 -16.68 8.05
CA SER A 42 0.84 -17.00 8.15
C SER A 42 1.79 -15.91 7.67
N SER A 43 1.30 -14.72 7.38
CA SER A 43 2.16 -13.67 6.87
C SER A 43 2.82 -12.89 8.00
N SER A 44 4.14 -12.70 7.87
CA SER A 44 4.89 -11.79 8.73
C SER A 44 4.40 -10.35 8.54
N LEU A 45 4.72 -9.47 9.50
CA LEU A 45 4.43 -8.05 9.38
C LEU A 45 5.03 -7.47 8.09
N LEU A 46 6.23 -7.92 7.73
CA LEU A 46 6.92 -7.52 6.50
C LEU A 46 6.12 -7.90 5.26
N GLU A 47 5.64 -9.13 5.17
CA GLU A 47 4.83 -9.59 4.02
C GLU A 47 3.53 -8.81 3.91
N CYS A 48 2.84 -8.57 5.03
CA CYS A 48 1.64 -7.74 5.05
C CYS A 48 1.92 -6.32 4.53
N PHE A 49 3.01 -5.73 4.96
CA PHE A 49 3.41 -4.39 4.56
C PHE A 49 3.77 -4.32 3.08
N VAL A 50 4.58 -5.25 2.58
CA VAL A 50 4.94 -5.36 1.15
C VAL A 50 3.70 -5.54 0.29
N ASN A 51 2.79 -6.43 0.68
CA ASN A 51 1.54 -6.67 -0.04
C ASN A 51 0.65 -5.43 -0.08
N TYR A 52 0.56 -4.70 1.02
CA TYR A 52 -0.17 -3.43 1.08
C TYR A 52 0.41 -2.40 0.09
N LEU A 53 1.73 -2.24 0.07
CA LEU A 53 2.40 -1.31 -0.85
C LEU A 53 2.20 -1.70 -2.31
N LYS A 54 2.34 -2.98 -2.64
CA LYS A 54 2.10 -3.51 -4.00
C LYS A 54 0.67 -3.29 -4.47
N LEU A 55 -0.30 -3.58 -3.62
CA LEU A 55 -1.71 -3.38 -3.94
C LEU A 55 -2.06 -1.91 -4.10
N SER A 56 -1.54 -1.06 -3.22
CA SER A 56 -1.75 0.39 -3.30
C SER A 56 -1.12 0.98 -4.57
N ALA A 57 0.08 0.54 -4.93
CA ALA A 57 0.72 0.97 -6.18
C ALA A 57 -0.08 0.54 -7.42
N LYS A 58 -0.58 -0.70 -7.42
CA LYS A 58 -1.30 -1.27 -8.56
C LYS A 58 -2.71 -0.70 -8.73
N TYR A 59 -3.48 -0.63 -7.67
CA TYR A 59 -4.91 -0.30 -7.75
C TYR A 59 -5.22 1.16 -7.45
N LEU A 60 -4.50 1.78 -6.53
CA LEU A 60 -4.64 3.20 -6.22
C LEU A 60 -3.71 4.09 -7.05
N LYS A 61 -2.83 3.46 -7.87
CA LYS A 61 -1.85 4.16 -8.71
C LYS A 61 -0.95 5.10 -7.92
N THR A 62 -0.65 4.73 -6.68
CA THR A 62 0.25 5.50 -5.82
C THR A 62 1.66 5.46 -6.39
N LYS A 63 2.26 6.62 -6.58
CA LYS A 63 3.59 6.76 -7.20
C LYS A 63 4.73 6.79 -6.19
N VAL A 64 4.47 7.31 -5.02
CA VAL A 64 5.45 7.47 -3.94
C VAL A 64 4.80 7.12 -2.62
N PHE A 65 5.49 6.33 -1.82
CA PHE A 65 5.11 6.05 -0.43
C PHE A 65 6.08 6.73 0.50
N VAL A 66 5.57 7.29 1.57
CA VAL A 66 6.35 7.90 2.64
C VAL A 66 6.02 7.19 3.95
N ALA A 67 7.02 6.70 4.63
CA ALA A 67 6.86 6.07 5.94
C ALA A 67 7.88 6.61 6.93
N ALA A 68 7.45 6.82 8.16
CA ALA A 68 8.30 7.32 9.23
C ALA A 68 8.66 6.20 10.22
N ASN A 69 9.90 6.22 10.70
CA ASN A 69 10.40 5.33 11.74
C ASN A 69 10.26 3.83 11.39
N VAL A 70 10.49 3.47 10.15
CA VAL A 70 10.40 2.08 9.66
C VAL A 70 11.40 1.18 10.39
N CYS A 71 12.57 1.72 10.71
CA CYS A 71 13.63 1.00 11.44
C CYS A 71 13.26 0.60 12.86
N LEU A 72 12.16 1.13 13.43
CA LEU A 72 11.65 0.67 14.72
C LEU A 72 10.88 -0.66 14.64
N TYR A 73 10.35 -0.97 13.48
CA TYR A 73 9.46 -2.12 13.28
C TYR A 73 10.13 -3.28 12.55
N PHE A 74 11.16 -3.00 11.79
CA PHE A 74 11.85 -3.98 10.96
C PHE A 74 13.34 -4.01 11.25
N SER A 75 13.91 -5.20 11.25
CA SER A 75 15.36 -5.38 11.35
C SER A 75 16.06 -4.91 10.06
N PRO A 76 17.38 -4.66 10.09
CA PRO A 76 18.13 -4.29 8.89
C PRO A 76 17.99 -5.30 7.73
N ASP A 77 17.91 -6.59 8.04
CA ASP A 77 17.72 -7.63 7.03
C ASP A 77 16.31 -7.58 6.43
N GLU A 78 15.29 -7.35 7.25
CA GLU A 78 13.91 -7.16 6.80
C GLU A 78 13.77 -5.89 5.94
N ILE A 79 14.45 -4.80 6.28
CA ILE A 79 14.48 -3.59 5.47
C ILE A 79 15.14 -3.86 4.12
N SER A 80 16.23 -4.62 4.10
CA SER A 80 16.86 -5.03 2.85
C SER A 80 15.92 -5.85 1.96
N GLU A 81 15.17 -6.78 2.53
CA GLU A 81 14.14 -7.54 1.81
C GLU A 81 13.01 -6.65 1.29
N LEU A 82 12.54 -5.72 2.12
CA LEU A 82 11.54 -4.73 1.74
C LEU A 82 11.98 -3.93 0.52
N LEU A 83 13.17 -3.34 0.59
CA LEU A 83 13.69 -2.49 -0.49
C LEU A 83 13.91 -3.28 -1.78
N LYS A 84 14.38 -4.52 -1.71
CA LYS A 84 14.48 -5.40 -2.88
C LYS A 84 13.11 -5.68 -3.50
N ALA A 85 12.11 -5.98 -2.69
CA ALA A 85 10.76 -6.24 -3.17
C ALA A 85 10.16 -5.00 -3.85
N LEU A 86 10.36 -3.81 -3.28
CA LEU A 86 9.88 -2.55 -3.84
C LEU A 86 10.60 -2.18 -5.14
N ALA A 87 11.90 -2.43 -5.22
CA ALA A 87 12.69 -2.20 -6.43
C ALA A 87 12.21 -3.07 -7.60
N LEU A 88 11.88 -4.33 -7.35
CA LEU A 88 11.33 -5.24 -8.37
C LEU A 88 10.00 -4.75 -8.93
N GLU A 89 9.19 -4.10 -8.12
CA GLU A 89 7.89 -3.54 -8.51
C GLU A 89 7.97 -2.09 -8.98
N HIS A 90 9.16 -1.52 -9.06
CA HIS A 90 9.40 -0.11 -9.41
C HIS A 90 8.61 0.88 -8.52
N ILE A 91 8.52 0.58 -7.24
CA ILE A 91 7.83 1.42 -6.26
C ILE A 91 8.84 2.39 -5.63
N ASN A 92 8.51 3.68 -5.67
CA ASN A 92 9.29 4.71 -4.99
C ASN A 92 8.90 4.77 -3.52
N PHE A 93 9.88 4.68 -2.64
CA PHE A 93 9.66 4.64 -1.20
C PHE A 93 10.61 5.60 -0.49
N LEU A 94 10.07 6.47 0.35
CA LEU A 94 10.81 7.41 1.17
C LEU A 94 10.66 7.03 2.64
N MET A 95 11.77 6.73 3.28
CA MET A 95 11.83 6.51 4.72
C MET A 95 12.27 7.79 5.44
N LEU A 96 11.50 8.21 6.42
CA LEU A 96 11.84 9.31 7.32
C LEU A 96 12.26 8.73 8.66
N GLU A 97 13.55 8.79 8.95
CA GLU A 97 14.12 8.24 10.17
C GLU A 97 14.69 9.36 11.04
N ASN A 98 14.71 9.15 12.33
CA ASN A 98 15.27 10.10 13.30
C ASN A 98 16.74 9.83 13.65
N SER A 99 17.34 8.82 13.05
CA SER A 99 18.74 8.46 13.22
C SER A 99 19.29 7.86 11.93
N GLU A 100 20.58 8.01 11.72
CA GLU A 100 21.25 7.41 10.58
C GLU A 100 21.19 5.88 10.64
N PRO A 101 20.97 5.20 9.51
CA PRO A 101 21.02 3.75 9.46
C PRO A 101 22.46 3.25 9.65
N GLN A 102 22.62 2.12 10.34
CA GLN A 102 23.92 1.52 10.53
C GLN A 102 24.57 1.06 9.22
N ARG A 103 23.77 0.76 8.22
CA ARG A 103 24.19 0.28 6.91
C ARG A 103 23.15 0.66 5.86
N LEU A 104 23.61 1.18 4.74
CA LEU A 104 22.76 1.41 3.56
C LEU A 104 22.58 0.11 2.78
N CYS A 105 21.40 -0.05 2.22
CA CYS A 105 21.09 -1.15 1.31
C CYS A 105 21.38 -0.75 -0.14
N ASP A 106 21.54 -1.74 -1.01
CA ASP A 106 21.77 -1.49 -2.43
C ASP A 106 20.58 -0.72 -3.03
N GLY A 107 20.88 0.38 -3.71
CA GLY A 107 19.87 1.24 -4.33
C GLY A 107 19.22 2.26 -3.40
N GLU A 108 19.65 2.32 -2.14
CA GLU A 108 19.23 3.33 -1.18
C GLU A 108 20.08 4.59 -1.31
N LYS A 109 19.44 5.76 -1.24
CA LYS A 109 20.12 7.05 -1.11
C LYS A 109 19.82 7.64 0.25
N LEU A 110 20.84 8.10 0.93
CA LEU A 110 20.72 8.74 2.24
C LEU A 110 20.85 10.25 2.09
N TYR A 111 19.92 10.97 2.70
CA TYR A 111 20.01 12.41 2.90
C TYR A 111 19.93 12.69 4.40
N VAL A 112 20.95 13.30 4.93
CA VAL A 112 21.00 13.70 6.35
C VAL A 112 20.68 15.19 6.45
N VAL A 113 19.71 15.54 7.27
CA VAL A 113 19.42 16.92 7.64
C VAL A 113 19.93 17.13 9.06
N ASP A 114 20.96 17.93 9.20
CA ASP A 114 21.56 18.22 10.49
C ASP A 114 20.75 19.27 11.30
N ASN A 115 21.21 19.57 12.52
CA ASN A 115 20.54 20.53 13.39
C ASN A 115 20.54 21.98 12.85
N ASP A 116 21.43 22.29 11.93
CA ASP A 116 21.52 23.59 11.25
C ASP A 116 20.65 23.63 9.97
N LEU A 117 19.84 22.59 9.74
CA LEU A 117 18.98 22.40 8.57
C LEU A 117 19.78 22.34 7.25
N CYS A 118 21.04 21.98 7.32
CA CYS A 118 21.86 21.69 6.15
C CYS A 118 21.61 20.25 5.68
N VAL A 119 21.42 20.07 4.39
CA VAL A 119 21.32 18.75 3.77
C VAL A 119 22.71 18.25 3.41
N ILE A 120 23.09 17.14 3.98
CA ILE A 120 24.31 16.42 3.61
C ILE A 120 23.87 15.28 2.69
N ASP A 121 24.26 15.35 1.44
CA ASP A 121 24.04 14.28 0.46
C ASP A 121 25.31 13.39 0.47
N ASP A 122 25.18 12.19 1.01
CA ASP A 122 26.19 11.15 0.88
C ASP A 122 26.13 10.46 -0.51
N GLY A 123 25.67 11.18 -1.50
CA GLY A 123 25.58 10.71 -2.87
C GLY A 123 26.81 11.05 -3.66
N ASP A 124 27.79 10.19 -3.62
CA ASP A 124 28.58 9.75 -4.77
C ASP A 124 29.81 8.96 -4.30
N THR A 125 29.62 7.73 -4.20
CA THR A 125 30.71 6.80 -4.47
C THR A 125 30.30 5.84 -5.54
#